data_235ff0d1d923aa367fe1888243023fb9
#
_entry.id   235ff0d1d923aa367fe1888243023fb9
#
_cell.length_a   1.000
_cell.length_b   1.000
_cell.length_c   1.000
_cell.angle_alpha   90.00
_cell.angle_beta   90.00
_cell.angle_gamma   90.00
#
_symmetry.space_group_name_H-M   'P 1'
#
loop_
_entity.id
_entity.type
_entity.pdbx_description
1 polymer ?
#
loop_
_entity_poly.entity_id
_entity_poly.type
_entity_poly.pdbx_seq_one_letter_code
_entity_poly.pdbx_strand_id
1 'polypeptide(L)'
;MQIHNYKVINRMLALIIVLTLIVTGCSKPKTQSEDRIEFFGEPKNEFGNIEAPNEFDWRQCEGIKLNFICEDNINANILSKEVEKFTKVTGIKVNVKRMDFNTLEEKINMEFISKTAQYDLIYVDPYKTLNRFYNGLEDLNKYEKDDTLPHIVGGLDSFSTEQLRVCSYFENTDKVYSIPFDSTTMILFYRKDVFQQYRDQMIQDLGYDPDPESTDFTWDRFIGVSKWINDHVKSGELKELKYGSLTMSAKHNSIYTAFSSVLSSYGGDYFRNSRVVSLGTSTSYEILSRSTEFTKALKKFKEIVNLNPDMNEGYTWDEVANSFSEGEAAMMINWDENISAVENSQVAGKVGYSILPKGSVRSSNLYGGSGIGVNSYASSKKKLAAWLFIVWATSPQVQMKTFLEKDGGTLPTRTALVKAIDQQYSKEFPQVRAMVRSQMPEYAYYRPKMKKGYEFEDIMISNLYEMVRGKIDERKASINIKSQWTARN
;
A
#
# COMPACT_ATOMS: atom_id res chain seq x y z
N MET A 1 -20.47 -73.56 -26.78
CA MET A 1 -19.66 -72.63 -27.59
C MET A 1 -20.16 -71.17 -27.52
N GLN A 2 -20.89 -70.77 -26.47
CA GLN A 2 -21.45 -69.40 -26.31
C GLN A 2 -20.97 -68.64 -25.07
N ILE A 3 -20.14 -69.21 -24.20
CA ILE A 3 -19.69 -68.60 -22.95
C ILE A 3 -18.28 -67.94 -23.11
N HIS A 4 -17.55 -68.25 -24.18
CA HIS A 4 -16.19 -67.71 -24.39
C HIS A 4 -16.17 -66.36 -25.06
N ASN A 5 -17.21 -65.98 -25.80
CA ASN A 5 -17.27 -64.66 -26.47
C ASN A 5 -17.68 -63.49 -25.58
N TYR A 6 -18.37 -63.72 -24.47
CA TYR A 6 -18.76 -62.66 -23.53
C TYR A 6 -17.58 -62.11 -22.67
N LYS A 7 -16.59 -62.97 -22.40
CA LYS A 7 -15.39 -62.52 -21.64
C LYS A 7 -14.40 -61.67 -22.45
N VAL A 8 -14.37 -61.87 -23.76
CA VAL A 8 -13.52 -61.12 -24.69
C VAL A 8 -14.09 -59.69 -24.95
N ILE A 9 -15.44 -59.67 -25.15
CA ILE A 9 -16.13 -58.37 -25.37
C ILE A 9 -16.08 -57.46 -24.12
N ASN A 10 -16.25 -58.01 -22.91
CA ASN A 10 -16.13 -57.21 -21.67
C ASN A 10 -14.68 -56.77 -21.36
N ARG A 11 -13.65 -57.49 -21.82
CA ARG A 11 -12.27 -57.06 -21.71
C ARG A 11 -11.91 -55.98 -22.72
N MET A 12 -12.45 -55.99 -23.92
CA MET A 12 -12.27 -54.91 -24.90
C MET A 12 -13.05 -53.66 -24.54
N LEU A 13 -14.26 -53.74 -23.98
CA LEU A 13 -14.99 -52.58 -23.47
C LEU A 13 -14.32 -51.97 -22.24
N ALA A 14 -13.74 -52.78 -21.34
CA ALA A 14 -12.96 -52.26 -20.21
C ALA A 14 -11.65 -51.58 -20.64
N LEU A 15 -11.01 -52.04 -21.73
CA LEU A 15 -9.81 -51.41 -22.28
C LEU A 15 -10.11 -50.09 -23.02
N ILE A 16 -11.26 -50.00 -23.69
CA ILE A 16 -11.69 -48.77 -24.38
C ILE A 16 -12.13 -47.71 -23.38
N ILE A 17 -12.75 -48.07 -22.25
CA ILE A 17 -13.11 -47.12 -21.17
C ILE A 17 -11.87 -46.66 -20.42
N VAL A 18 -10.84 -47.49 -20.25
CA VAL A 18 -9.56 -47.07 -19.64
C VAL A 18 -8.72 -46.21 -20.58
N LEU A 19 -8.77 -46.46 -21.93
CA LEU A 19 -8.07 -45.60 -22.88
C LEU A 19 -8.76 -44.22 -23.09
N THR A 20 -10.10 -44.16 -22.99
CA THR A 20 -10.82 -42.85 -23.05
C THR A 20 -10.66 -42.01 -21.78
N LEU A 21 -10.40 -42.64 -20.62
CA LEU A 21 -10.10 -41.93 -19.38
C LEU A 21 -8.63 -41.43 -19.27
N ILE A 22 -7.73 -41.98 -20.11
CA ILE A 22 -6.30 -41.54 -20.14
C ILE A 22 -6.08 -40.40 -21.16
N VAL A 23 -6.98 -40.15 -22.09
CA VAL A 23 -6.86 -39.08 -23.09
C VAL A 23 -7.55 -37.76 -22.63
N THR A 24 -8.41 -37.82 -21.58
CA THR A 24 -9.04 -36.62 -21.02
C THR A 24 -8.31 -36.04 -19.79
N GLY A 25 -7.11 -36.54 -19.46
CA GLY A 25 -6.39 -36.19 -18.22
C GLY A 25 -5.05 -35.50 -18.40
N CYS A 26 -4.88 -34.67 -19.42
CA CYS A 26 -3.73 -33.72 -19.49
C CYS A 26 -4.11 -32.44 -20.23
N SER A 27 -5.21 -31.80 -19.86
CA SER A 27 -5.20 -30.34 -19.87
C SER A 27 -4.47 -29.94 -18.61
N LYS A 28 -3.24 -29.41 -18.74
CA LYS A 28 -2.66 -28.56 -17.70
C LYS A 28 -3.79 -27.63 -17.25
N PRO A 29 -4.01 -27.45 -15.93
CA PRO A 29 -4.90 -26.40 -15.52
C PRO A 29 -4.37 -25.13 -16.21
N LYS A 30 -5.14 -24.53 -17.11
CA LYS A 30 -4.88 -23.20 -17.61
C LYS A 30 -4.69 -22.37 -16.36
N THR A 31 -3.54 -21.78 -16.20
CA THR A 31 -3.29 -20.85 -15.13
C THR A 31 -4.38 -19.79 -15.23
N GLN A 32 -5.20 -19.69 -14.21
CA GLN A 32 -6.38 -18.78 -14.15
C GLN A 32 -6.02 -17.32 -14.52
N SER A 33 -4.72 -16.98 -14.58
CA SER A 33 -4.20 -15.67 -14.94
C SER A 33 -4.33 -15.34 -16.45
N GLU A 34 -4.27 -16.30 -17.36
CA GLU A 34 -4.32 -16.01 -18.81
C GLU A 34 -5.72 -15.63 -19.30
N ASP A 35 -6.77 -16.26 -18.78
CA ASP A 35 -8.16 -15.99 -19.20
C ASP A 35 -8.69 -14.64 -18.65
N ARG A 36 -7.98 -14.00 -17.68
CA ARG A 36 -8.41 -12.79 -16.99
C ARG A 36 -7.78 -11.50 -17.53
N ILE A 37 -6.70 -11.62 -18.31
CA ILE A 37 -6.08 -10.50 -19.01
C ILE A 37 -6.96 -10.00 -20.17
N GLU A 38 -7.87 -10.82 -20.68
CA GLU A 38 -8.85 -10.45 -21.72
C GLU A 38 -9.74 -9.24 -21.35
N PHE A 39 -9.84 -8.90 -20.05
CA PHE A 39 -10.70 -7.81 -19.60
C PHE A 39 -10.30 -6.42 -20.17
N PHE A 40 -9.02 -6.23 -20.55
CA PHE A 40 -8.51 -4.97 -21.12
C PHE A 40 -8.27 -5.05 -22.64
N GLY A 41 -8.80 -6.09 -23.29
CA GLY A 41 -8.56 -6.40 -24.69
C GLY A 41 -7.21 -7.09 -24.91
N GLU A 42 -7.13 -7.86 -25.99
CA GLU A 42 -5.86 -8.41 -26.44
C GLU A 42 -4.82 -7.27 -26.59
N PRO A 43 -3.62 -7.44 -26.03
CA PRO A 43 -2.58 -6.42 -26.18
C PRO A 43 -2.28 -6.23 -27.67
N LYS A 44 -2.52 -5.05 -28.18
CA LYS A 44 -2.28 -4.69 -29.59
C LYS A 44 -0.82 -4.89 -30.01
N ASN A 45 0.08 -4.94 -29.04
CA ASN A 45 1.51 -5.20 -29.23
C ASN A 45 2.15 -5.67 -27.90
N GLU A 46 3.44 -5.97 -27.88
CA GLU A 46 4.19 -6.36 -26.67
C GLU A 46 4.18 -5.27 -25.56
N PHE A 47 3.76 -4.06 -25.88
CA PHE A 47 3.63 -2.92 -24.98
C PHE A 47 2.26 -2.82 -24.30
N GLY A 48 1.31 -3.69 -24.64
CA GLY A 48 -0.06 -3.54 -24.22
C GLY A 48 -0.81 -2.49 -25.07
N ASN A 49 -1.82 -1.85 -24.46
CA ASN A 49 -2.68 -0.91 -25.18
C ASN A 49 -2.23 0.55 -25.03
N ILE A 50 -0.92 0.81 -24.99
CA ILE A 50 -0.41 2.18 -24.95
C ILE A 50 -0.68 2.85 -26.30
N GLU A 51 -1.40 3.97 -26.26
CA GLU A 51 -1.65 4.79 -27.40
C GLU A 51 -0.43 5.66 -27.70
N ALA A 52 0.00 5.62 -28.94
CA ALA A 52 1.06 6.47 -29.45
C ALA A 52 0.61 7.09 -30.78
N PRO A 53 1.16 8.27 -31.16
CA PRO A 53 0.94 8.85 -32.46
C PRO A 53 1.28 7.87 -33.60
N ASN A 54 0.61 8.01 -34.75
CA ASN A 54 0.92 7.20 -35.92
C ASN A 54 2.41 7.33 -36.27
N GLU A 55 3.05 6.19 -36.55
CA GLU A 55 4.48 6.13 -36.90
C GLU A 55 5.44 6.56 -35.77
N PHE A 56 4.99 6.60 -34.50
CA PHE A 56 5.88 6.93 -33.40
C PHE A 56 7.04 5.92 -33.28
N ASP A 57 8.27 6.46 -33.32
CA ASP A 57 9.47 5.63 -33.15
C ASP A 57 9.75 5.35 -31.68
N TRP A 58 9.36 4.17 -31.21
CA TRP A 58 9.64 3.70 -29.86
C TRP A 58 11.14 3.54 -29.57
N ARG A 59 11.97 3.44 -30.60
CA ARG A 59 13.42 3.27 -30.44
C ARG A 59 14.20 4.60 -30.53
N GLN A 60 13.55 5.75 -30.63
CA GLN A 60 14.21 7.05 -30.71
C GLN A 60 15.16 7.35 -29.54
N CYS A 61 15.00 6.65 -28.42
CA CYS A 61 15.85 6.72 -27.22
C CYS A 61 16.69 5.43 -27.02
N GLU A 62 16.84 4.59 -28.06
CA GLU A 62 17.63 3.35 -27.97
C GLU A 62 19.04 3.61 -27.44
N GLY A 63 19.53 2.69 -26.60
CA GLY A 63 20.84 2.76 -25.96
C GLY A 63 20.91 3.64 -24.71
N ILE A 64 19.88 4.43 -24.42
CA ILE A 64 19.81 5.20 -23.16
C ILE A 64 19.75 4.23 -21.98
N LYS A 65 20.46 4.60 -20.90
CA LYS A 65 20.43 3.91 -19.62
C LYS A 65 19.82 4.84 -18.56
N LEU A 66 18.77 4.39 -17.91
CA LEU A 66 18.09 5.10 -16.83
C LEU A 66 18.37 4.37 -15.50
N ASN A 67 18.53 5.15 -14.44
CA ASN A 67 18.52 4.66 -13.06
C ASN A 67 17.21 5.09 -12.40
N PHE A 68 16.42 4.12 -11.95
CA PHE A 68 15.22 4.33 -11.14
C PHE A 68 15.54 3.97 -9.70
N ILE A 69 15.49 4.96 -8.79
CA ILE A 69 15.60 4.73 -7.36
C ILE A 69 14.21 4.59 -6.74
N CYS A 70 13.95 3.50 -6.01
CA CYS A 70 12.65 3.20 -5.45
C CYS A 70 12.74 2.42 -4.14
N GLU A 71 11.65 2.43 -3.40
CA GLU A 71 11.47 1.58 -2.24
C GLU A 71 11.44 0.10 -2.63
N ASP A 72 11.98 -0.77 -1.76
CA ASP A 72 11.91 -2.22 -1.94
C ASP A 72 10.54 -2.72 -1.49
N ASN A 73 9.54 -2.49 -2.32
CA ASN A 73 8.18 -2.94 -2.13
C ASN A 73 7.74 -3.88 -3.26
N ILE A 74 6.53 -4.41 -3.15
CA ILE A 74 6.00 -5.39 -4.10
C ILE A 74 5.87 -4.81 -5.51
N ASN A 75 5.46 -3.53 -5.66
CA ASN A 75 5.31 -2.87 -6.95
C ASN A 75 6.66 -2.78 -7.68
N ALA A 76 7.70 -2.32 -6.98
CA ALA A 76 9.05 -2.21 -7.52
C ALA A 76 9.66 -3.57 -7.85
N ASN A 77 9.35 -4.62 -7.05
CA ASN A 77 9.81 -5.98 -7.30
C ASN A 77 9.24 -6.52 -8.61
N ILE A 78 7.92 -6.43 -8.81
CA ILE A 78 7.26 -6.90 -10.04
C ILE A 78 7.73 -6.07 -11.25
N LEU A 79 7.83 -4.75 -11.11
CA LEU A 79 8.34 -3.88 -12.16
C LEU A 79 9.76 -4.29 -12.60
N SER A 80 10.63 -4.66 -11.65
CA SER A 80 11.99 -5.15 -11.95
C SER A 80 11.99 -6.45 -12.78
N LYS A 81 11.01 -7.33 -12.56
CA LYS A 81 10.86 -8.59 -13.33
C LYS A 81 10.35 -8.30 -14.76
N GLU A 82 9.52 -7.27 -14.92
CA GLU A 82 8.85 -6.96 -16.18
C GLU A 82 9.66 -5.99 -17.10
N VAL A 83 10.66 -5.30 -16.56
CA VAL A 83 11.38 -4.22 -17.26
C VAL A 83 12.07 -4.65 -18.57
N GLU A 84 12.40 -5.94 -18.72
CA GLU A 84 12.97 -6.45 -19.98
C GLU A 84 12.01 -6.30 -21.16
N LYS A 85 10.69 -6.38 -20.92
CA LYS A 85 9.67 -6.18 -21.97
C LYS A 85 9.73 -4.74 -22.52
N PHE A 86 9.91 -3.77 -21.64
CA PHE A 86 10.13 -2.37 -22.01
C PHE A 86 11.41 -2.21 -22.82
N THR A 87 12.51 -2.78 -22.33
CA THR A 87 13.81 -2.71 -23.00
C THR A 87 13.77 -3.34 -24.40
N LYS A 88 13.10 -4.48 -24.54
CA LYS A 88 12.99 -5.20 -25.83
C LYS A 88 12.34 -4.36 -26.93
N VAL A 89 11.35 -3.57 -26.60
CA VAL A 89 10.64 -2.71 -27.56
C VAL A 89 11.39 -1.40 -27.79
N THR A 90 11.85 -0.73 -26.73
CA THR A 90 12.41 0.62 -26.83
C THR A 90 13.92 0.69 -27.00
N GLY A 91 14.63 -0.39 -26.66
CA GLY A 91 16.09 -0.37 -26.55
C GLY A 91 16.62 0.45 -25.36
N ILE A 92 15.73 1.02 -24.53
CA ILE A 92 16.09 1.74 -23.30
C ILE A 92 16.33 0.73 -22.19
N LYS A 93 17.43 0.85 -21.48
CA LYS A 93 17.73 0.01 -20.30
C LYS A 93 17.37 0.76 -19.04
N VAL A 94 16.61 0.14 -18.15
CA VAL A 94 16.25 0.72 -16.84
C VAL A 94 16.80 -0.14 -15.72
N ASN A 95 17.64 0.45 -14.90
CA ASN A 95 18.19 -0.19 -13.70
C ASN A 95 17.32 0.23 -12.51
N VAL A 96 16.46 -0.68 -12.04
CA VAL A 96 15.58 -0.47 -10.88
C VAL A 96 16.37 -0.75 -9.61
N LYS A 97 16.71 0.30 -8.87
CA LYS A 97 17.50 0.25 -7.62
C LYS A 97 16.56 0.29 -6.43
N ARG A 98 16.26 -0.87 -5.88
CA ARG A 98 15.39 -1.04 -4.72
C ARG A 98 16.19 -0.94 -3.42
N MET A 99 15.63 -0.30 -2.41
CA MET A 99 16.21 -0.18 -1.07
C MET A 99 15.14 0.08 -0.03
N ASP A 100 15.47 -0.13 1.24
CA ASP A 100 14.57 0.22 2.34
C ASP A 100 14.22 1.73 2.33
N PHE A 101 13.06 2.06 2.93
CA PHE A 101 12.51 3.42 2.87
C PHE A 101 13.47 4.48 3.42
N ASN A 102 14.16 4.23 4.53
CA ASN A 102 15.05 5.21 5.14
C ASN A 102 16.27 5.48 4.26
N THR A 103 16.90 4.44 3.72
CA THR A 103 18.02 4.55 2.78
C THR A 103 17.59 5.26 1.50
N LEU A 104 16.37 5.00 1.01
CA LEU A 104 15.79 5.69 -0.15
C LEU A 104 15.71 7.19 0.10
N GLU A 105 15.10 7.60 1.21
CA GLU A 105 14.94 8.99 1.59
C GLU A 105 16.28 9.73 1.72
N GLU A 106 17.27 9.12 2.36
CA GLU A 106 18.61 9.69 2.47
C GLU A 106 19.25 9.93 1.10
N LYS A 107 19.15 8.96 0.19
CA LYS A 107 19.73 9.09 -1.16
C LYS A 107 18.99 10.12 -2.01
N ILE A 108 17.67 10.19 -1.94
CA ILE A 108 16.88 11.22 -2.63
C ILE A 108 17.21 12.61 -2.09
N ASN A 109 17.35 12.74 -0.77
CA ASN A 109 17.78 13.99 -0.15
C ASN A 109 19.14 14.44 -0.68
N MET A 110 20.13 13.55 -0.71
CA MET A 110 21.46 13.85 -1.24
C MET A 110 21.41 14.23 -2.72
N GLU A 111 20.64 13.51 -3.53
CA GLU A 111 20.46 13.74 -4.96
C GLU A 111 19.98 15.17 -5.26
N PHE A 112 18.89 15.59 -4.61
CA PHE A 112 18.29 16.90 -4.84
C PHE A 112 19.06 18.06 -4.18
N ILE A 113 19.68 17.86 -3.02
CA ILE A 113 20.55 18.87 -2.40
C ILE A 113 21.79 19.12 -3.28
N SER A 114 22.38 18.06 -3.81
CA SER A 114 23.56 18.15 -4.68
C SER A 114 23.22 18.54 -6.12
N LYS A 115 21.93 18.55 -6.48
CA LYS A 115 21.44 18.83 -7.84
C LYS A 115 22.12 17.96 -8.91
N THR A 116 22.29 16.69 -8.59
CA THR A 116 22.88 15.72 -9.51
C THR A 116 21.79 15.00 -10.32
N ALA A 117 22.17 14.22 -11.30
CA ALA A 117 21.30 13.35 -12.07
C ALA A 117 21.85 11.92 -12.08
N GLN A 118 22.25 11.44 -10.90
CA GLN A 118 22.64 10.05 -10.71
C GLN A 118 21.44 9.11 -10.87
N TYR A 119 20.27 9.58 -10.43
CA TYR A 119 18.99 8.90 -10.62
C TYR A 119 18.10 9.73 -11.56
N ASP A 120 17.63 9.09 -12.62
CA ASP A 120 16.81 9.74 -13.66
C ASP A 120 15.32 9.69 -13.33
N LEU A 121 14.91 8.55 -12.72
CA LEU A 121 13.56 8.26 -12.25
C LEU A 121 13.59 8.16 -10.72
N ILE A 122 12.60 8.76 -10.09
CA ILE A 122 12.48 8.90 -8.63
C ILE A 122 11.15 8.31 -8.18
N TYR A 123 11.18 7.44 -7.18
CA TYR A 123 10.01 7.08 -6.39
C TYR A 123 9.63 8.27 -5.52
N VAL A 124 8.48 8.87 -5.79
CA VAL A 124 8.07 10.14 -5.20
C VAL A 124 7.08 9.87 -4.07
N ASP A 125 7.59 9.77 -2.83
CA ASP A 125 6.73 9.83 -1.65
C ASP A 125 6.13 11.24 -1.50
N PRO A 126 4.79 11.36 -1.30
CA PRO A 126 4.12 12.66 -1.24
C PRO A 126 4.56 13.52 -0.05
N TYR A 127 4.89 12.89 1.06
CA TYR A 127 5.12 13.54 2.36
C TYR A 127 6.60 13.79 2.64
N LYS A 128 7.49 13.14 1.91
CA LYS A 128 8.94 13.29 2.00
C LYS A 128 9.50 13.99 0.76
N THR A 129 9.48 13.29 -0.37
CA THR A 129 10.08 13.77 -1.62
C THR A 129 9.32 14.95 -2.21
N LEU A 130 8.01 14.83 -2.40
CA LEU A 130 7.22 15.89 -3.04
C LEU A 130 7.14 17.16 -2.19
N ASN A 131 6.91 17.03 -0.90
CA ASN A 131 6.89 18.16 0.02
C ASN A 131 8.15 19.03 -0.03
N ARG A 132 9.29 18.41 -0.23
CA ARG A 132 10.59 19.05 -0.06
C ARG A 132 11.25 19.40 -1.38
N PHE A 133 11.09 18.54 -2.39
CA PHE A 133 11.88 18.59 -3.61
C PHE A 133 11.04 18.72 -4.89
N TYR A 134 9.77 19.14 -4.80
CA TYR A 134 8.93 19.34 -5.99
C TYR A 134 9.58 20.19 -7.08
N ASN A 135 10.40 21.22 -6.71
CA ASN A 135 11.15 22.04 -7.67
C ASN A 135 12.32 21.30 -8.34
N GLY A 136 12.75 20.16 -7.81
CA GLY A 136 13.75 19.29 -8.41
C GLY A 136 13.15 18.22 -9.31
N LEU A 137 11.82 18.10 -9.33
CA LEU A 137 11.09 17.19 -10.21
C LEU A 137 10.67 17.90 -11.50
N GLU A 138 10.64 17.15 -12.59
CA GLU A 138 10.19 17.60 -13.88
C GLU A 138 8.67 17.75 -13.91
N ASP A 139 8.16 18.78 -14.58
CA ASP A 139 6.73 18.90 -14.87
C ASP A 139 6.34 17.93 -16.00
N LEU A 140 5.67 16.84 -15.65
CA LEU A 140 5.26 15.79 -16.56
C LEU A 140 4.08 16.20 -17.46
N ASN A 141 3.36 17.26 -17.09
CA ASN A 141 2.22 17.76 -17.86
C ASN A 141 2.60 18.20 -19.26
N LYS A 142 3.85 18.61 -19.44
CA LYS A 142 4.36 19.01 -20.78
C LYS A 142 4.51 17.82 -21.74
N TYR A 143 4.79 16.61 -21.22
CA TYR A 143 4.85 15.40 -22.02
C TYR A 143 3.46 14.83 -22.28
N GLU A 144 2.59 14.89 -21.26
CA GLU A 144 1.19 14.43 -21.39
C GLU A 144 0.36 15.28 -22.37
N LYS A 145 0.75 16.54 -22.58
CA LYS A 145 0.10 17.46 -23.53
C LYS A 145 0.79 17.54 -24.90
N ASP A 146 1.85 16.81 -25.11
CA ASP A 146 2.58 16.80 -26.38
C ASP A 146 2.03 15.70 -27.30
N ASP A 147 1.20 16.10 -28.27
CA ASP A 147 0.55 15.18 -29.23
C ASP A 147 1.54 14.38 -30.10
N THR A 148 2.84 14.68 -30.01
CA THR A 148 3.89 13.91 -30.70
C THR A 148 4.42 12.74 -29.86
N LEU A 149 3.98 12.60 -28.61
CA LEU A 149 4.45 11.60 -27.67
C LEU A 149 3.33 10.61 -27.27
N PRO A 150 3.68 9.40 -26.81
CA PRO A 150 2.73 8.52 -26.15
C PRO A 150 2.21 9.14 -24.85
N HIS A 151 0.92 8.97 -24.60
CA HIS A 151 0.24 9.50 -23.42
C HIS A 151 -0.05 8.39 -22.39
N ILE A 152 -0.35 8.83 -21.19
CA ILE A 152 -0.87 7.96 -20.13
C ILE A 152 -2.20 7.34 -20.62
N VAL A 153 -2.31 6.03 -20.59
CA VAL A 153 -3.52 5.32 -21.04
C VAL A 153 -4.75 5.82 -20.30
N GLY A 154 -5.71 6.38 -21.03
CA GLY A 154 -6.91 7.00 -20.45
C GLY A 154 -6.65 8.35 -19.77
N GLY A 155 -5.46 8.94 -19.95
CA GLY A 155 -5.08 10.23 -19.38
C GLY A 155 -5.00 10.24 -17.84
N LEU A 156 -4.77 11.42 -17.29
CA LEU A 156 -4.72 11.61 -15.82
C LEU A 156 -6.07 11.29 -15.14
N ASP A 157 -7.20 11.47 -15.84
CA ASP A 157 -8.54 11.18 -15.30
C ASP A 157 -8.77 9.67 -15.04
N SER A 158 -7.89 8.79 -15.51
CA SER A 158 -7.93 7.36 -15.21
C SER A 158 -7.54 7.03 -13.76
N PHE A 159 -6.88 7.96 -13.06
CA PHE A 159 -6.56 7.87 -11.63
C PHE A 159 -7.66 8.54 -10.79
N SER A 160 -7.76 8.20 -9.50
CA SER A 160 -8.66 8.93 -8.62
C SER A 160 -8.17 10.37 -8.39
N THR A 161 -9.10 11.31 -8.25
CA THR A 161 -8.77 12.70 -7.92
C THR A 161 -7.91 12.81 -6.66
N GLU A 162 -8.17 11.96 -5.67
CA GLU A 162 -7.43 11.97 -4.41
C GLU A 162 -5.99 11.46 -4.58
N GLN A 163 -5.78 10.43 -5.42
CA GLN A 163 -4.43 9.95 -5.73
C GLN A 163 -3.61 11.01 -6.45
N LEU A 164 -4.18 11.65 -7.47
CA LEU A 164 -3.51 12.76 -8.17
C LEU A 164 -3.19 13.90 -7.20
N ARG A 165 -4.16 14.26 -6.36
CA ARG A 165 -3.96 15.31 -5.35
C ARG A 165 -2.82 14.99 -4.39
N VAL A 166 -2.71 13.75 -3.95
CA VAL A 166 -1.68 13.31 -3.00
C VAL A 166 -0.35 13.10 -3.68
N CYS A 167 -0.30 12.29 -4.74
CA CYS A 167 0.95 11.82 -5.32
C CYS A 167 1.53 12.77 -6.37
N SER A 168 0.67 13.50 -7.14
CA SER A 168 1.11 14.18 -8.34
C SER A 168 1.24 15.69 -8.22
N TYR A 169 0.42 16.34 -7.40
CA TYR A 169 0.34 17.80 -7.32
C TYR A 169 0.98 18.37 -6.06
N PHE A 170 1.55 19.57 -6.18
CA PHE A 170 2.01 20.35 -5.04
C PHE A 170 1.83 21.84 -5.30
N GLU A 171 1.33 22.60 -4.31
CA GLU A 171 0.93 24.01 -4.36
C GLU A 171 -0.26 24.31 -5.29
N ASN A 172 -0.33 23.69 -6.46
CA ASN A 172 -1.42 23.84 -7.43
C ASN A 172 -1.57 22.57 -8.27
N THR A 173 -2.56 22.52 -9.15
CA THR A 173 -2.84 21.39 -10.03
C THR A 173 -2.34 21.61 -11.48
N ASP A 174 -1.61 22.71 -11.73
CA ASP A 174 -1.15 23.05 -13.10
C ASP A 174 0.07 22.22 -13.51
N LYS A 175 0.82 21.72 -12.53
CA LYS A 175 2.01 20.90 -12.71
C LYS A 175 1.80 19.50 -12.16
N VAL A 176 2.29 18.52 -12.89
CA VAL A 176 2.27 17.09 -12.53
C VAL A 176 3.70 16.66 -12.26
N TYR A 177 4.05 16.41 -11.01
CA TYR A 177 5.42 16.09 -10.60
C TYR A 177 5.70 14.58 -10.58
N SER A 178 4.67 13.75 -10.50
CA SER A 178 4.77 12.30 -10.64
C SER A 178 3.45 11.68 -11.10
N ILE A 179 3.52 10.49 -11.69
CA ILE A 179 2.34 9.71 -12.06
C ILE A 179 2.13 8.64 -10.99
N PRO A 180 0.90 8.47 -10.45
CA PRO A 180 0.62 7.49 -9.41
C PRO A 180 1.04 6.08 -9.82
N PHE A 181 1.82 5.43 -8.96
CA PHE A 181 2.39 4.11 -9.20
C PHE A 181 1.98 3.09 -8.14
N ASP A 182 1.83 3.54 -6.91
CA ASP A 182 1.53 2.76 -5.72
C ASP A 182 0.33 3.38 -4.98
N SER A 183 -0.53 2.56 -4.40
CA SER A 183 -1.79 2.99 -3.77
C SER A 183 -2.04 2.31 -2.42
N THR A 184 -1.00 2.07 -1.64
CA THR A 184 -1.10 1.36 -0.35
C THR A 184 -1.96 2.10 0.68
N THR A 185 -2.64 1.34 1.54
CA THR A 185 -3.40 1.82 2.70
C THR A 185 -3.11 1.01 3.95
N MET A 186 -3.24 1.62 5.13
CA MET A 186 -3.16 0.86 6.38
C MET A 186 -4.48 0.13 6.62
N ILE A 187 -4.37 -1.18 6.88
CA ILE A 187 -5.49 -2.06 7.18
C ILE A 187 -5.23 -2.92 8.43
N LEU A 188 -6.25 -3.62 8.89
CA LEU A 188 -6.16 -4.59 9.96
C LEU A 188 -5.95 -5.99 9.38
N PHE A 189 -4.90 -6.67 9.85
CA PHE A 189 -4.65 -8.09 9.65
C PHE A 189 -5.01 -8.84 10.93
N TYR A 190 -5.66 -9.99 10.82
CA TYR A 190 -6.00 -10.77 12.00
C TYR A 190 -5.91 -12.28 11.72
N ARG A 191 -5.59 -13.06 12.72
CA ARG A 191 -5.53 -14.53 12.67
C ARG A 191 -6.95 -15.09 12.69
N LYS A 192 -7.57 -15.26 11.51
CA LYS A 192 -8.94 -15.80 11.39
C LYS A 192 -9.11 -17.18 12.02
N ASP A 193 -8.07 -18.00 12.00
CA ASP A 193 -8.05 -19.30 12.68
C ASP A 193 -8.21 -19.17 14.21
N VAL A 194 -7.48 -18.25 14.85
CA VAL A 194 -7.61 -17.96 16.28
C VAL A 194 -9.00 -17.40 16.59
N PHE A 195 -9.46 -16.44 15.81
CA PHE A 195 -10.79 -15.85 16.02
C PHE A 195 -11.91 -16.87 15.83
N GLN A 196 -11.81 -17.76 14.85
CA GLN A 196 -12.79 -18.85 14.66
C GLN A 196 -12.77 -19.87 15.80
N GLN A 197 -11.57 -20.26 16.24
CA GLN A 197 -11.42 -21.27 17.30
C GLN A 197 -11.96 -20.79 18.64
N TYR A 198 -11.72 -19.54 19.03
CA TYR A 198 -12.05 -19.00 20.35
C TYR A 198 -13.24 -18.06 20.35
N ARG A 199 -14.00 -17.95 19.24
CA ARG A 199 -15.09 -16.98 19.09
C ARG A 199 -16.13 -17.07 20.19
N ASP A 200 -16.63 -18.26 20.47
CA ASP A 200 -17.70 -18.47 21.46
C ASP A 200 -17.24 -18.13 22.88
N GLN A 201 -15.99 -18.46 23.22
CA GLN A 201 -15.38 -18.11 24.49
C GLN A 201 -15.19 -16.60 24.61
N MET A 202 -14.67 -15.95 23.55
CA MET A 202 -14.56 -14.47 23.51
C MET A 202 -15.93 -13.79 23.65
N ILE A 203 -16.98 -14.31 23.01
CA ILE A 203 -18.35 -13.75 23.14
C ILE A 203 -18.82 -13.87 24.59
N GLN A 204 -18.62 -15.03 25.23
CA GLN A 204 -19.00 -15.25 26.61
C GLN A 204 -18.27 -14.30 27.56
N ASP A 205 -16.97 -14.15 27.43
CA ASP A 205 -16.13 -13.38 28.34
C ASP A 205 -16.20 -11.87 28.10
N LEU A 206 -16.29 -11.44 26.82
CA LEU A 206 -16.30 -10.02 26.43
C LEU A 206 -17.72 -9.42 26.36
N GLY A 207 -18.76 -10.26 26.22
CA GLY A 207 -20.15 -9.82 26.07
C GLY A 207 -20.50 -9.25 24.71
N TYR A 208 -19.64 -9.44 23.70
CA TYR A 208 -19.89 -9.02 22.30
C TYR A 208 -19.15 -9.93 21.31
N ASP A 209 -19.61 -9.94 20.07
CA ASP A 209 -18.93 -10.66 18.98
C ASP A 209 -17.60 -9.96 18.62
N PRO A 210 -16.46 -10.67 18.69
CA PRO A 210 -15.13 -10.12 18.42
C PRO A 210 -14.83 -9.94 16.92
N ASP A 211 -15.79 -10.17 16.00
CA ASP A 211 -15.57 -10.18 14.56
C ASP A 211 -14.89 -8.89 14.05
N PRO A 212 -13.63 -8.95 13.55
CA PRO A 212 -12.91 -7.79 13.06
C PRO A 212 -13.48 -7.19 11.76
N GLU A 213 -14.30 -7.94 11.03
CA GLU A 213 -14.95 -7.46 9.80
C GLU A 213 -16.28 -6.74 10.08
N SER A 214 -16.76 -6.79 11.32
CA SER A 214 -17.97 -6.10 11.73
C SER A 214 -17.81 -4.58 11.63
N THR A 215 -18.86 -3.89 11.16
CA THR A 215 -18.93 -2.41 11.19
C THR A 215 -18.92 -1.83 12.61
N ASP A 216 -19.16 -2.67 13.62
CA ASP A 216 -19.12 -2.33 15.03
C ASP A 216 -17.78 -2.65 15.71
N PHE A 217 -16.79 -3.12 14.96
CA PHE A 217 -15.46 -3.37 15.50
C PHE A 217 -14.74 -2.04 15.76
N THR A 218 -14.83 -1.56 17.00
CA THR A 218 -14.26 -0.29 17.47
C THR A 218 -12.87 -0.49 18.05
N TRP A 219 -12.15 0.63 18.27
CA TRP A 219 -10.87 0.60 19.01
C TRP A 219 -11.02 0.02 20.42
N ASP A 220 -12.17 0.21 21.07
CA ASP A 220 -12.42 -0.39 22.39
C ASP A 220 -12.56 -1.91 22.30
N ARG A 221 -13.24 -2.42 21.26
CA ARG A 221 -13.31 -3.87 20.98
C ARG A 221 -11.94 -4.44 20.60
N PHE A 222 -11.18 -3.76 19.76
CA PHE A 222 -9.80 -4.14 19.45
C PHE A 222 -8.94 -4.28 20.71
N ILE A 223 -9.01 -3.32 21.61
CA ILE A 223 -8.30 -3.35 22.88
C ILE A 223 -8.81 -4.48 23.78
N GLY A 224 -10.13 -4.66 23.88
CA GLY A 224 -10.74 -5.73 24.66
C GLY A 224 -10.30 -7.12 24.20
N VAL A 225 -10.35 -7.38 22.89
CA VAL A 225 -9.88 -8.62 22.28
C VAL A 225 -8.37 -8.81 22.49
N SER A 226 -7.58 -7.76 22.30
CA SER A 226 -6.14 -7.84 22.52
C SER A 226 -5.78 -8.20 23.97
N LYS A 227 -6.47 -7.61 24.95
CA LYS A 227 -6.30 -7.93 26.38
C LYS A 227 -6.71 -9.37 26.68
N TRP A 228 -7.87 -9.78 26.17
CA TRP A 228 -8.35 -11.15 26.34
C TRP A 228 -7.31 -12.17 25.86
N ILE A 229 -6.77 -11.97 24.64
CA ILE A 229 -5.73 -12.83 24.08
C ILE A 229 -4.46 -12.78 24.92
N ASN A 230 -3.97 -11.58 25.30
CA ASN A 230 -2.79 -11.44 26.16
C ASN A 230 -2.94 -12.19 27.49
N ASP A 231 -4.12 -12.20 28.10
CA ASP A 231 -4.37 -12.92 29.36
C ASP A 231 -4.36 -14.44 29.14
N HIS A 232 -4.89 -14.95 28.04
CA HIS A 232 -4.84 -16.36 27.66
C HIS A 232 -3.45 -16.84 27.21
N VAL A 233 -2.64 -15.95 26.63
CA VAL A 233 -1.20 -16.21 26.41
C VAL A 233 -0.47 -16.38 27.76
N LYS A 234 -0.70 -15.46 28.72
CA LYS A 234 -0.08 -15.52 30.04
C LYS A 234 -0.52 -16.76 30.85
N SER A 235 -1.76 -17.20 30.69
CA SER A 235 -2.25 -18.43 31.32
C SER A 235 -1.67 -19.71 30.71
N GLY A 236 -1.06 -19.61 29.51
CA GLY A 236 -0.53 -20.73 28.75
C GLY A 236 -1.58 -21.49 27.95
N GLU A 237 -2.77 -20.92 27.75
CA GLU A 237 -3.83 -21.48 26.90
C GLU A 237 -3.56 -21.23 25.43
N LEU A 238 -3.12 -20.03 25.08
CA LEU A 238 -2.69 -19.62 23.69
C LEU A 238 -1.17 -19.66 23.57
N LYS A 239 -0.60 -20.87 23.52
CA LYS A 239 0.88 -21.06 23.52
C LYS A 239 1.57 -20.65 22.22
N GLU A 240 0.82 -20.62 21.12
CA GLU A 240 1.31 -20.28 19.79
C GLU A 240 1.44 -18.77 19.57
N LEU A 241 0.87 -17.97 20.45
CA LEU A 241 0.93 -16.51 20.38
C LEU A 241 1.81 -15.93 21.49
N LYS A 242 2.33 -14.74 21.25
CA LYS A 242 3.01 -13.89 22.25
C LYS A 242 2.18 -12.63 22.56
N TYR A 243 1.43 -12.14 21.55
CA TYR A 243 0.75 -10.85 21.63
C TYR A 243 -0.69 -10.93 21.11
N GLY A 244 -1.59 -10.19 21.73
CA GLY A 244 -2.95 -10.00 21.23
C GLY A 244 -2.97 -9.13 19.96
N SER A 245 -2.14 -8.10 19.92
CA SER A 245 -2.01 -7.23 18.76
C SER A 245 -0.65 -6.56 18.70
N LEU A 246 -0.26 -6.16 17.48
CA LEU A 246 0.96 -5.39 17.20
C LEU A 246 0.63 -4.07 16.52
N THR A 247 1.34 -3.01 16.89
CA THR A 247 1.30 -1.71 16.23
C THR A 247 2.64 -1.00 16.39
N MET A 248 2.85 0.05 15.59
CA MET A 248 4.10 0.81 15.56
C MET A 248 4.31 1.60 16.84
N SER A 249 5.52 1.53 17.40
CA SER A 249 5.90 2.18 18.66
C SER A 249 7.30 2.80 18.65
N ALA A 250 8.07 2.63 17.55
CA ALA A 250 9.41 3.15 17.40
C ALA A 250 9.44 4.69 17.27
N LYS A 251 10.56 5.30 17.63
CA LYS A 251 10.84 6.70 17.28
C LYS A 251 11.14 6.82 15.78
N HIS A 252 10.14 6.59 14.98
CA HIS A 252 10.20 6.47 13.53
C HIS A 252 8.92 7.04 12.91
N ASN A 253 8.92 7.33 11.61
CA ASN A 253 7.74 7.79 10.86
C ASN A 253 6.50 6.90 11.11
N SER A 254 6.70 5.60 11.28
CA SER A 254 5.63 4.63 11.51
C SER A 254 4.70 4.95 12.68
N ILE A 255 5.21 5.53 13.77
CA ILE A 255 4.36 5.92 14.92
C ILE A 255 3.41 7.07 14.54
N TYR A 256 3.87 8.00 13.70
CA TYR A 256 3.05 9.10 13.19
C TYR A 256 1.99 8.59 12.21
N THR A 257 2.32 7.64 11.34
CA THR A 257 1.37 7.03 10.41
C THR A 257 0.27 6.26 11.16
N ALA A 258 0.62 5.43 12.14
CA ALA A 258 -0.34 4.70 12.95
C ALA A 258 -1.27 5.64 13.75
N PHE A 259 -0.70 6.67 14.39
CA PHE A 259 -1.49 7.69 15.09
C PHE A 259 -2.46 8.43 14.18
N SER A 260 -2.08 8.71 12.93
CA SER A 260 -2.92 9.42 11.95
C SER A 260 -4.26 8.73 11.70
N SER A 261 -4.28 7.41 11.60
CA SER A 261 -5.52 6.63 11.46
C SER A 261 -6.40 6.74 12.72
N VAL A 262 -5.80 6.63 13.90
CA VAL A 262 -6.52 6.79 15.16
C VAL A 262 -7.10 8.18 15.30
N LEU A 263 -6.29 9.24 15.03
CA LEU A 263 -6.74 10.64 15.09
C LEU A 263 -7.99 10.86 14.23
N SER A 264 -7.91 10.50 12.96
CA SER A 264 -9.00 10.70 12.02
C SER A 264 -10.25 9.88 12.34
N SER A 265 -10.09 8.70 12.96
CA SER A 265 -11.24 7.86 13.37
C SER A 265 -12.10 8.50 14.46
N TYR A 266 -11.52 9.39 15.27
CA TYR A 266 -12.22 10.21 16.26
C TYR A 266 -12.72 11.55 15.71
N GLY A 267 -12.60 11.77 14.38
CA GLY A 267 -12.98 13.04 13.74
C GLY A 267 -11.96 14.15 13.94
N GLY A 268 -10.78 13.82 14.46
CA GLY A 268 -9.67 14.76 14.60
C GLY A 268 -8.89 14.94 13.30
N ASP A 269 -8.17 16.05 13.25
CA ASP A 269 -7.22 16.36 12.19
C ASP A 269 -6.04 17.15 12.76
N TYR A 270 -4.99 17.28 11.97
CA TYR A 270 -3.81 18.06 12.39
C TYR A 270 -4.02 19.56 12.25
N PHE A 271 -4.71 19.99 11.19
CA PHE A 271 -4.92 21.39 10.84
C PHE A 271 -6.37 21.68 10.50
N ARG A 272 -6.83 22.91 10.72
CA ARG A 272 -8.21 23.31 10.48
C ARG A 272 -8.67 23.15 9.04
N ASN A 273 -7.81 23.33 8.07
CA ASN A 273 -8.11 23.27 6.64
C ASN A 273 -7.31 22.14 5.96
N SER A 274 -7.38 20.94 6.51
CA SER A 274 -6.55 19.79 6.08
C SER A 274 -6.67 19.47 4.59
N ARG A 275 -7.86 19.63 4.00
CA ARG A 275 -8.05 19.42 2.55
C ARG A 275 -7.19 20.36 1.70
N VAL A 276 -7.05 21.61 2.12
CA VAL A 276 -6.19 22.59 1.45
C VAL A 276 -4.71 22.31 1.78
N VAL A 277 -4.42 21.95 3.02
CA VAL A 277 -3.08 21.57 3.46
C VAL A 277 -2.57 20.33 2.72
N SER A 278 -3.46 19.42 2.33
CA SER A 278 -3.08 18.21 1.56
C SER A 278 -2.59 18.48 0.13
N LEU A 279 -2.79 19.70 -0.40
CA LEU A 279 -2.18 20.16 -1.67
C LEU A 279 -0.90 20.97 -1.46
N GLY A 280 -0.53 21.27 -0.21
CA GLY A 280 0.58 22.17 0.07
C GLY A 280 0.29 23.66 -0.18
N THR A 281 -0.98 24.00 -0.43
CA THR A 281 -1.41 25.36 -0.87
C THR A 281 -1.78 26.30 0.26
N SER A 282 -1.85 25.82 1.51
CA SER A 282 -2.21 26.67 2.64
C SER A 282 -1.02 27.53 3.12
N THR A 283 -1.28 28.78 3.34
CA THR A 283 -0.35 29.72 3.99
C THR A 283 -0.58 29.84 5.49
N SER A 284 -1.69 29.27 6.02
CA SER A 284 -2.06 29.32 7.44
C SER A 284 -2.30 27.91 7.95
N TYR A 285 -1.41 27.43 8.77
CA TYR A 285 -1.42 26.08 9.36
C TYR A 285 -1.87 26.16 10.83
N GLU A 286 -3.16 26.47 11.06
CA GLU A 286 -3.71 26.45 12.42
C GLU A 286 -3.78 25.00 12.93
N ILE A 287 -2.86 24.64 13.82
CA ILE A 287 -2.79 23.30 14.39
C ILE A 287 -3.90 23.03 15.40
N LEU A 288 -4.50 21.85 15.30
CA LEU A 288 -5.62 21.38 16.14
C LEU A 288 -5.19 20.46 17.28
N SER A 289 -3.91 20.42 17.62
CA SER A 289 -3.38 19.47 18.63
C SER A 289 -4.03 19.57 20.02
N ARG A 290 -4.74 20.68 20.30
CA ARG A 290 -5.48 20.89 21.56
C ARG A 290 -7.00 20.69 21.44
N SER A 291 -7.49 20.19 20.31
CA SER A 291 -8.90 19.85 20.19
C SER A 291 -9.27 18.66 21.08
N THR A 292 -10.56 18.53 21.37
CA THR A 292 -11.08 17.39 22.14
C THR A 292 -10.80 16.08 21.44
N GLU A 293 -10.97 16.03 20.11
CA GLU A 293 -10.76 14.86 19.26
C GLU A 293 -9.30 14.44 19.26
N PHE A 294 -8.38 15.42 19.14
CA PHE A 294 -6.94 15.15 19.19
C PHE A 294 -6.51 14.57 20.54
N THR A 295 -7.04 15.13 21.63
CA THR A 295 -6.74 14.63 23.00
C THR A 295 -7.30 13.24 23.23
N LYS A 296 -8.51 12.95 22.74
CA LYS A 296 -9.09 11.59 22.78
C LYS A 296 -8.23 10.59 21.99
N ALA A 297 -7.78 10.98 20.81
CA ALA A 297 -6.93 10.15 19.96
C ALA A 297 -5.58 9.85 20.63
N LEU A 298 -4.92 10.83 21.26
CA LEU A 298 -3.67 10.63 22.00
C LEU A 298 -3.84 9.58 23.11
N LYS A 299 -4.91 9.69 23.91
CA LYS A 299 -5.22 8.71 24.97
C LYS A 299 -5.42 7.32 24.40
N LYS A 300 -6.24 7.21 23.35
CA LYS A 300 -6.53 5.93 22.70
C LYS A 300 -5.29 5.30 22.08
N PHE A 301 -4.49 6.09 21.40
CA PHE A 301 -3.25 5.60 20.78
C PHE A 301 -2.25 5.09 21.83
N LYS A 302 -2.07 5.81 22.93
CA LYS A 302 -1.24 5.35 24.05
C LYS A 302 -1.77 4.04 24.66
N GLU A 303 -3.09 3.89 24.80
CA GLU A 303 -3.70 2.64 25.26
C GLU A 303 -3.40 1.47 24.30
N ILE A 304 -3.53 1.67 22.99
CA ILE A 304 -3.24 0.68 21.96
C ILE A 304 -1.77 0.24 22.01
N VAL A 305 -0.84 1.20 22.01
CA VAL A 305 0.60 0.88 22.02
C VAL A 305 1.00 0.14 23.29
N ASN A 306 0.42 0.51 24.45
CA ASN A 306 0.76 -0.07 25.73
C ASN A 306 0.07 -1.42 26.01
N LEU A 307 -0.64 -2.00 25.04
CA LEU A 307 -1.15 -3.39 25.17
C LEU A 307 -0.01 -4.41 25.31
N ASN A 308 1.17 -4.09 24.77
CA ASN A 308 2.33 -4.96 24.80
C ASN A 308 3.58 -4.19 25.28
N PRO A 309 3.76 -4.03 26.59
CA PRO A 309 4.87 -3.26 27.15
C PRO A 309 6.26 -3.84 26.85
N ASP A 310 6.35 -5.14 26.51
CA ASP A 310 7.62 -5.79 26.14
C ASP A 310 8.15 -5.32 24.78
N MET A 311 7.33 -4.66 23.96
CA MET A 311 7.74 -4.00 22.72
C MET A 311 8.50 -2.67 22.97
N ASN A 312 9.14 -2.57 24.11
CA ASN A 312 9.79 -1.34 24.58
C ASN A 312 10.98 -0.88 23.72
N GLU A 313 11.53 -1.70 22.85
CA GLU A 313 12.63 -1.31 21.96
C GLU A 313 12.15 -0.55 20.72
N GLY A 314 10.84 -0.54 20.48
CA GLY A 314 10.18 0.18 19.40
C GLY A 314 10.07 -0.66 18.12
N TYR A 315 8.84 -0.85 17.67
CA TYR A 315 8.52 -1.53 16.42
C TYR A 315 8.19 -0.49 15.35
N THR A 316 8.81 -0.63 14.18
CA THR A 316 8.38 0.03 12.94
C THR A 316 7.33 -0.86 12.25
N TRP A 317 6.95 -0.53 11.03
CA TRP A 317 6.09 -1.41 10.23
C TRP A 317 6.77 -2.73 9.86
N ASP A 318 8.10 -2.76 9.71
CA ASP A 318 8.85 -3.97 9.33
C ASP A 318 8.87 -4.98 10.49
N GLU A 319 9.19 -4.56 11.72
CA GLU A 319 9.17 -5.45 12.87
C GLU A 319 7.75 -5.95 13.18
N VAL A 320 6.73 -5.10 13.01
CA VAL A 320 5.33 -5.50 13.14
C VAL A 320 4.97 -6.58 12.11
N ALA A 321 5.33 -6.39 10.83
CA ALA A 321 5.06 -7.36 9.77
C ALA A 321 5.80 -8.67 9.99
N ASN A 322 7.08 -8.62 10.38
CA ASN A 322 7.90 -9.80 10.62
C ASN A 322 7.35 -10.63 11.79
N SER A 323 7.09 -10.01 12.95
CA SER A 323 6.57 -10.70 14.13
C SER A 323 5.17 -11.32 13.87
N PHE A 324 4.30 -10.63 13.13
CA PHE A 324 3.02 -11.19 12.71
C PHE A 324 3.19 -12.38 11.75
N SER A 325 4.10 -12.30 10.79
CA SER A 325 4.41 -13.35 9.82
C SER A 325 5.00 -14.59 10.49
N GLU A 326 5.72 -14.42 11.59
CA GLU A 326 6.21 -15.50 12.47
C GLU A 326 5.09 -16.11 13.34
N GLY A 327 3.86 -15.60 13.26
CA GLY A 327 2.71 -16.12 14.00
C GLY A 327 2.63 -15.66 15.46
N GLU A 328 3.39 -14.67 15.86
CA GLU A 328 3.50 -14.23 17.25
C GLU A 328 2.30 -13.41 17.75
N ALA A 329 1.50 -12.86 16.83
CA ALA A 329 0.37 -12.00 17.21
C ALA A 329 -0.94 -12.41 16.55
N ALA A 330 -2.06 -12.15 17.25
CA ALA A 330 -3.39 -12.39 16.72
C ALA A 330 -3.89 -11.28 15.78
N MET A 331 -3.44 -10.04 15.97
CA MET A 331 -3.78 -8.89 15.13
C MET A 331 -2.56 -8.03 14.87
N MET A 332 -2.53 -7.37 13.70
CA MET A 332 -1.61 -6.25 13.44
C MET A 332 -2.28 -5.15 12.63
N ILE A 333 -1.84 -3.92 12.86
CA ILE A 333 -2.12 -2.77 12.01
C ILE A 333 -0.91 -2.57 11.12
N ASN A 334 -1.09 -2.62 9.78
CA ASN A 334 0.03 -2.41 8.85
C ASN A 334 -0.47 -2.02 7.45
N TRP A 335 0.48 -1.70 6.56
CA TRP A 335 0.25 -1.42 5.16
C TRP A 335 -0.20 -2.69 4.42
N ASP A 336 -1.15 -2.55 3.50
CA ASP A 336 -1.70 -3.66 2.71
C ASP A 336 -0.66 -4.30 1.75
N GLU A 337 0.40 -3.61 1.41
CA GLU A 337 1.53 -4.17 0.64
C GLU A 337 2.25 -5.34 1.37
N ASN A 338 2.07 -5.47 2.69
CA ASN A 338 2.58 -6.62 3.46
C ASN A 338 1.76 -7.90 3.25
N ILE A 339 0.61 -7.85 2.56
CA ILE A 339 -0.23 -9.03 2.31
C ILE A 339 0.57 -10.14 1.64
N SER A 340 1.36 -9.81 0.62
CA SER A 340 2.17 -10.81 -0.08
C SER A 340 3.18 -11.50 0.85
N ALA A 341 3.87 -10.75 1.69
CA ALA A 341 4.82 -11.31 2.65
C ALA A 341 4.11 -12.22 3.67
N VAL A 342 2.97 -11.79 4.17
CA VAL A 342 2.14 -12.54 5.13
C VAL A 342 1.61 -13.85 4.52
N GLU A 343 1.09 -13.81 3.29
CA GLU A 343 0.56 -15.00 2.60
C GLU A 343 1.66 -15.94 2.10
N ASN A 344 2.93 -15.56 2.18
CA ASN A 344 4.08 -16.43 1.94
C ASN A 344 4.83 -16.83 3.22
N SER A 345 4.23 -16.62 4.41
CA SER A 345 4.82 -16.85 5.73
C SER A 345 4.22 -18.07 6.45
N GLN A 346 4.56 -18.25 7.73
CA GLN A 346 4.02 -19.31 8.60
C GLN A 346 2.51 -19.18 8.86
N VAL A 347 1.95 -17.99 8.68
CA VAL A 347 0.52 -17.71 8.86
C VAL A 347 -0.26 -17.70 7.53
N ALA A 348 0.36 -18.13 6.44
CA ALA A 348 -0.29 -18.21 5.11
C ALA A 348 -1.64 -18.95 5.17
N GLY A 349 -2.67 -18.36 4.57
CA GLY A 349 -4.02 -18.91 4.54
C GLY A 349 -4.79 -18.85 5.87
N LYS A 350 -4.18 -18.39 6.95
CA LYS A 350 -4.78 -18.24 8.30
C LYS A 350 -5.19 -16.80 8.61
N VAL A 351 -4.93 -15.86 7.70
CA VAL A 351 -5.14 -14.43 7.94
C VAL A 351 -6.44 -13.96 7.32
N GLY A 352 -7.15 -13.12 8.05
CA GLY A 352 -8.26 -12.31 7.58
C GLY A 352 -7.84 -10.83 7.52
N TYR A 353 -8.56 -10.05 6.75
CA TYR A 353 -8.26 -8.66 6.44
C TYR A 353 -9.48 -7.79 6.63
N SER A 354 -9.34 -6.64 7.28
CA SER A 354 -10.42 -5.69 7.49
C SER A 354 -9.92 -4.25 7.41
N ILE A 355 -10.83 -3.31 7.25
CA ILE A 355 -10.55 -1.91 7.52
C ILE A 355 -10.21 -1.72 9.00
N LEU A 356 -9.48 -0.67 9.34
CA LEU A 356 -9.10 -0.38 10.72
C LEU A 356 -10.31 -0.17 11.63
N PRO A 357 -10.16 -0.45 12.94
CA PRO A 357 -11.24 -0.29 13.90
C PRO A 357 -11.85 1.12 13.88
N LYS A 358 -13.14 1.19 14.14
CA LYS A 358 -13.91 2.43 14.18
C LYS A 358 -13.60 3.22 15.46
N GLY A 359 -13.37 4.52 15.31
CA GLY A 359 -13.43 5.47 16.42
C GLY A 359 -14.86 5.92 16.70
N SER A 360 -15.04 7.06 17.38
CA SER A 360 -16.36 7.62 17.64
C SER A 360 -17.08 8.17 16.39
N VAL A 361 -16.33 8.41 15.30
CA VAL A 361 -16.88 9.02 14.07
C VAL A 361 -16.89 8.02 12.93
N ARG A 362 -15.76 7.36 12.64
CA ARG A 362 -15.61 6.44 11.49
C ARG A 362 -14.49 5.42 11.70
N SER A 363 -14.42 4.40 10.85
CA SER A 363 -13.16 3.72 10.56
C SER A 363 -12.31 4.67 9.71
N SER A 364 -11.01 4.68 9.91
CA SER A 364 -10.12 5.59 9.18
C SER A 364 -8.80 4.91 8.85
N ASN A 365 -8.56 4.76 7.56
CA ASN A 365 -7.42 4.06 7.01
C ASN A 365 -6.48 5.07 6.38
N LEU A 366 -5.24 5.13 6.87
CA LEU A 366 -4.27 6.04 6.30
C LEU A 366 -3.93 5.62 4.87
N TYR A 367 -4.03 6.56 3.96
CA TYR A 367 -3.56 6.41 2.60
C TYR A 367 -2.06 6.76 2.52
N GLY A 368 -1.27 5.84 2.00
CA GLY A 368 0.12 6.04 1.62
C GLY A 368 0.20 6.42 0.14
N GLY A 369 0.76 5.52 -0.63
CA GLY A 369 0.88 5.65 -2.08
C GLY A 369 2.00 6.58 -2.49
N SER A 370 2.46 6.38 -3.72
CA SER A 370 3.59 7.12 -4.30
C SER A 370 3.43 7.23 -5.81
N GLY A 371 4.24 8.07 -6.41
CA GLY A 371 4.32 8.20 -7.85
C GLY A 371 5.70 7.94 -8.40
N ILE A 372 5.81 7.83 -9.72
CA ILE A 372 7.08 7.88 -10.44
C ILE A 372 7.25 9.28 -11.02
N GLY A 373 8.31 9.96 -10.61
CA GLY A 373 8.71 11.27 -11.13
C GLY A 373 10.02 11.23 -11.90
N VAL A 374 10.34 12.29 -12.58
CA VAL A 374 11.57 12.47 -13.35
C VAL A 374 12.42 13.55 -12.70
N ASN A 375 13.71 13.26 -12.54
CA ASN A 375 14.67 14.23 -12.04
C ASN A 375 14.88 15.37 -13.04
N SER A 376 14.59 16.61 -12.62
CA SER A 376 14.68 17.78 -13.51
C SER A 376 16.11 18.12 -13.94
N TYR A 377 17.13 17.59 -13.27
CA TYR A 377 18.53 17.77 -13.61
C TYR A 377 19.05 16.78 -14.66
N ALA A 378 18.26 15.75 -15.04
CA ALA A 378 18.60 14.83 -16.10
C ALA A 378 18.63 15.52 -17.48
N SER A 379 19.39 14.98 -18.43
CA SER A 379 19.43 15.50 -19.81
C SER A 379 18.08 15.33 -20.51
N SER A 380 17.78 16.19 -21.49
CA SER A 380 16.50 16.14 -22.23
C SER A 380 16.21 14.77 -22.83
N LYS A 381 17.21 14.08 -23.38
CA LYS A 381 17.05 12.74 -23.95
C LYS A 381 16.73 11.69 -22.89
N LYS A 382 17.30 11.79 -21.69
CA LYS A 382 16.98 10.92 -20.55
C LYS A 382 15.59 11.20 -19.99
N LYS A 383 15.18 12.47 -19.94
CA LYS A 383 13.82 12.84 -19.52
C LYS A 383 12.76 12.29 -20.48
N LEU A 384 12.99 12.35 -21.79
CA LEU A 384 12.10 11.72 -22.75
C LEU A 384 12.05 10.19 -22.58
N ALA A 385 13.19 9.54 -22.44
CA ALA A 385 13.26 8.10 -22.18
C ALA A 385 12.54 7.72 -20.87
N ALA A 386 12.66 8.55 -19.83
CA ALA A 386 11.99 8.38 -18.54
C ALA A 386 10.45 8.53 -18.67
N TRP A 387 9.98 9.47 -19.51
CA TRP A 387 8.56 9.59 -19.81
C TRP A 387 8.00 8.33 -20.46
N LEU A 388 8.67 7.80 -21.48
CA LEU A 388 8.27 6.54 -22.13
C LEU A 388 8.19 5.39 -21.13
N PHE A 389 9.13 5.34 -20.18
CA PHE A 389 9.10 4.34 -19.11
C PHE A 389 7.91 4.53 -18.18
N ILE A 390 7.59 5.76 -17.77
CA ILE A 390 6.46 6.06 -16.88
C ILE A 390 5.14 5.64 -17.54
N VAL A 391 4.92 5.98 -18.81
CA VAL A 391 3.72 5.59 -19.55
C VAL A 391 3.53 4.08 -19.56
N TRP A 392 4.62 3.32 -19.77
CA TRP A 392 4.59 1.87 -19.74
C TRP A 392 4.38 1.33 -18.31
N ALA A 393 5.17 1.78 -17.33
CA ALA A 393 5.17 1.29 -15.97
C ALA A 393 3.82 1.50 -15.25
N THR A 394 3.11 2.57 -15.61
CA THR A 394 1.79 2.90 -15.06
C THR A 394 0.63 2.45 -15.97
N SER A 395 0.91 1.66 -17.02
CA SER A 395 -0.13 1.14 -17.91
C SER A 395 -1.03 0.13 -17.18
N PRO A 396 -2.29 -0.02 -17.61
CA PRO A 396 -3.21 -1.00 -17.05
C PRO A 396 -2.64 -2.41 -17.01
N GLN A 397 -1.92 -2.83 -18.04
CA GLN A 397 -1.35 -4.16 -18.17
C GLN A 397 -0.27 -4.43 -17.12
N VAL A 398 0.64 -3.46 -16.89
CA VAL A 398 1.69 -3.60 -15.88
C VAL A 398 1.09 -3.61 -14.47
N GLN A 399 0.13 -2.73 -14.19
CA GLN A 399 -0.53 -2.68 -12.89
C GLN A 399 -1.37 -3.93 -12.59
N MET A 400 -2.08 -4.47 -13.59
CA MET A 400 -2.78 -5.76 -13.43
C MET A 400 -1.80 -6.91 -13.22
N LYS A 401 -0.63 -6.89 -13.87
CA LYS A 401 0.40 -7.89 -13.65
C LYS A 401 0.86 -7.87 -12.20
N THR A 402 1.08 -6.70 -11.62
CA THR A 402 1.43 -6.56 -10.20
C THR A 402 0.35 -7.15 -9.29
N PHE A 403 -0.92 -6.89 -9.56
CA PHE A 403 -2.03 -7.43 -8.78
C PHE A 403 -2.15 -8.96 -8.90
N LEU A 404 -1.95 -9.53 -10.10
CA LEU A 404 -2.16 -10.96 -10.37
C LEU A 404 -0.94 -11.85 -10.07
N GLU A 405 0.25 -11.29 -9.89
CA GLU A 405 1.44 -12.09 -9.54
C GLU A 405 1.28 -12.72 -8.15
N LYS A 406 1.83 -13.93 -8.00
CA LYS A 406 1.78 -14.66 -6.72
C LYS A 406 2.34 -13.85 -5.56
N ASP A 407 3.39 -13.08 -5.82
CA ASP A 407 4.01 -12.18 -4.86
C ASP A 407 3.42 -10.74 -4.92
N GLY A 408 2.42 -10.51 -5.79
CA GLY A 408 1.69 -9.26 -5.90
C GLY A 408 0.56 -9.17 -4.89
N GLY A 409 -0.47 -8.42 -5.23
CA GLY A 409 -1.66 -8.28 -4.39
C GLY A 409 -1.94 -6.86 -3.92
N THR A 410 -1.15 -5.88 -4.37
CA THR A 410 -1.49 -4.46 -4.19
C THR A 410 -2.54 -4.02 -5.21
N LEU A 411 -3.42 -3.11 -4.81
CA LEU A 411 -4.36 -2.51 -5.76
C LEU A 411 -3.63 -1.61 -6.76
N PRO A 412 -4.07 -1.59 -8.02
CA PRO A 412 -3.59 -0.61 -8.99
C PRO A 412 -4.07 0.80 -8.63
N THR A 413 -3.39 1.80 -9.18
CA THR A 413 -3.72 3.21 -8.98
C THR A 413 -4.86 3.70 -9.87
N ARG A 414 -5.36 2.86 -10.79
CA ARG A 414 -6.38 3.23 -11.77
C ARG A 414 -7.78 2.87 -11.31
N THR A 415 -8.69 3.85 -11.28
CA THR A 415 -10.05 3.70 -10.78
C THR A 415 -10.84 2.58 -11.45
N ALA A 416 -10.73 2.47 -12.78
CA ALA A 416 -11.45 1.42 -13.53
C ALA A 416 -10.93 0.01 -13.18
N LEU A 417 -9.62 -0.14 -12.97
CA LEU A 417 -9.02 -1.43 -12.56
C LEU A 417 -9.44 -1.81 -11.16
N VAL A 418 -9.39 -0.89 -10.20
CA VAL A 418 -9.83 -1.14 -8.82
C VAL A 418 -11.28 -1.62 -8.80
N LYS A 419 -12.16 -0.95 -9.57
CA LYS A 419 -13.57 -1.36 -9.68
C LYS A 419 -13.72 -2.76 -10.29
N ALA A 420 -12.97 -3.07 -11.33
CA ALA A 420 -13.00 -4.38 -11.97
C ALA A 420 -12.48 -5.48 -11.02
N ILE A 421 -11.40 -5.20 -10.28
CA ILE A 421 -10.85 -6.10 -9.28
C ILE A 421 -11.86 -6.38 -8.17
N ASP A 422 -12.52 -5.36 -7.64
CA ASP A 422 -13.55 -5.53 -6.61
C ASP A 422 -14.68 -6.45 -7.10
N GLN A 423 -15.18 -6.22 -8.31
CA GLN A 423 -16.27 -7.01 -8.88
C GLN A 423 -15.91 -8.47 -9.15
N GLN A 424 -14.69 -8.74 -9.63
CA GLN A 424 -14.29 -10.05 -10.12
C GLN A 424 -13.55 -10.90 -9.10
N TYR A 425 -12.76 -10.26 -8.22
CA TYR A 425 -11.79 -10.95 -7.36
C TYR A 425 -12.10 -10.88 -5.87
N SER A 426 -13.02 -10.02 -5.41
CA SER A 426 -13.31 -9.87 -3.97
C SER A 426 -13.86 -11.14 -3.30
N LYS A 427 -14.38 -12.11 -4.07
CA LYS A 427 -14.82 -13.42 -3.57
C LYS A 427 -13.67 -14.42 -3.42
N GLU A 428 -12.70 -14.33 -4.30
CA GLU A 428 -11.55 -15.25 -4.37
C GLU A 428 -10.41 -14.80 -3.45
N PHE A 429 -10.20 -13.49 -3.39
CA PHE A 429 -9.18 -12.85 -2.57
C PHE A 429 -9.82 -12.00 -1.47
N PRO A 430 -10.00 -12.54 -0.25
CA PRO A 430 -10.67 -11.82 0.85
C PRO A 430 -10.07 -10.45 1.16
N GLN A 431 -8.75 -10.30 0.99
CA GLN A 431 -8.02 -9.03 1.20
C GLN A 431 -8.50 -7.91 0.28
N VAL A 432 -8.95 -8.21 -0.95
CA VAL A 432 -9.43 -7.20 -1.91
C VAL A 432 -10.54 -6.35 -1.33
N ARG A 433 -11.48 -6.96 -0.60
CA ARG A 433 -12.58 -6.22 0.05
C ARG A 433 -12.05 -5.19 1.06
N ALA A 434 -11.08 -5.57 1.89
CA ALA A 434 -10.48 -4.67 2.87
C ALA A 434 -9.71 -3.54 2.20
N MET A 435 -8.89 -3.86 1.19
CA MET A 435 -8.09 -2.90 0.43
C MET A 435 -8.97 -1.90 -0.32
N VAL A 436 -10.00 -2.35 -1.03
CA VAL A 436 -10.94 -1.46 -1.75
C VAL A 436 -11.70 -0.56 -0.78
N ARG A 437 -12.23 -1.12 0.31
CA ARG A 437 -12.95 -0.33 1.31
C ARG A 437 -12.06 0.72 1.97
N SER A 438 -10.81 0.38 2.29
CA SER A 438 -9.89 1.31 2.94
C SER A 438 -9.59 2.55 2.11
N GLN A 439 -9.71 2.45 0.77
CA GLN A 439 -9.48 3.56 -0.18
C GLN A 439 -10.76 4.37 -0.48
N MET A 440 -11.94 3.92 -0.03
CA MET A 440 -13.18 4.69 -0.23
C MET A 440 -13.14 6.02 0.54
N PRO A 441 -13.72 7.11 0.00
CA PRO A 441 -13.67 8.45 0.61
C PRO A 441 -14.13 8.52 2.06
N GLU A 442 -15.09 7.66 2.45
CA GLU A 442 -15.61 7.59 3.81
C GLU A 442 -14.64 6.94 4.81
N TYR A 443 -13.65 6.17 4.31
CA TYR A 443 -12.68 5.44 5.14
C TYR A 443 -11.25 5.92 4.99
N ALA A 444 -10.86 6.45 3.81
CA ALA A 444 -9.52 6.94 3.57
C ALA A 444 -9.22 8.22 4.36
N TYR A 445 -7.97 8.32 4.84
CA TYR A 445 -7.43 9.54 5.43
C TYR A 445 -6.09 9.90 4.78
N TYR A 446 -5.89 11.19 4.54
CA TYR A 446 -4.70 11.74 3.90
C TYR A 446 -4.01 12.70 4.85
N ARG A 447 -2.74 12.46 5.14
CA ARG A 447 -1.94 13.34 5.98
C ARG A 447 -1.76 14.74 5.37
N PRO A 448 -1.44 15.76 6.15
CA PRO A 448 -1.06 17.06 5.63
C PRO A 448 0.18 16.96 4.73
N LYS A 449 0.13 17.61 3.58
CA LYS A 449 1.24 17.76 2.63
C LYS A 449 1.56 19.26 2.50
N MET A 450 2.76 19.66 2.93
CA MET A 450 3.13 21.08 3.06
C MET A 450 4.63 21.26 3.08
N LYS A 451 5.12 22.46 2.75
CA LYS A 451 6.56 22.80 2.67
C LYS A 451 7.35 22.46 3.93
N LYS A 452 6.77 22.63 5.09
CA LYS A 452 7.37 22.28 6.40
C LYS A 452 6.87 20.92 6.93
N GLY A 453 6.43 20.02 6.04
CA GLY A 453 5.88 18.71 6.42
C GLY A 453 6.87 17.85 7.18
N TYR A 454 8.16 17.91 6.82
CA TYR A 454 9.22 17.18 7.49
C TYR A 454 9.38 17.64 8.95
N GLU A 455 9.45 18.95 9.19
CA GLU A 455 9.58 19.53 10.54
C GLU A 455 8.35 19.21 11.41
N PHE A 456 7.16 19.21 10.80
CA PHE A 456 5.94 18.84 11.50
C PHE A 456 5.94 17.37 11.90
N GLU A 457 6.36 16.51 11.00
CA GLU A 457 6.48 15.07 11.25
C GLU A 457 7.45 14.78 12.40
N ASP A 458 8.63 15.41 12.41
CA ASP A 458 9.61 15.28 13.50
C ASP A 458 9.03 15.67 14.87
N ILE A 459 8.25 16.77 14.90
CA ILE A 459 7.54 17.19 16.11
C ILE A 459 6.56 16.10 16.56
N MET A 460 5.78 15.55 15.62
CA MET A 460 4.80 14.50 15.93
C MET A 460 5.48 13.24 16.44
N ILE A 461 6.47 12.73 15.71
CA ILE A 461 7.23 11.52 16.08
C ILE A 461 7.81 11.65 17.48
N SER A 462 8.51 12.74 17.75
CA SER A 462 9.17 12.95 19.06
C SER A 462 8.18 12.98 20.21
N ASN A 463 7.07 13.71 20.08
CA ASN A 463 6.09 13.84 21.16
C ASN A 463 5.24 12.57 21.33
N LEU A 464 4.87 11.87 20.25
CA LEU A 464 4.18 10.60 20.32
C LEU A 464 5.04 9.53 20.99
N TYR A 465 6.31 9.41 20.58
CA TYR A 465 7.26 8.46 21.15
C TYR A 465 7.45 8.69 22.66
N GLU A 466 7.70 9.93 23.10
CA GLU A 466 7.85 10.22 24.54
C GLU A 466 6.57 9.97 25.33
N MET A 467 5.41 10.21 24.72
CA MET A 467 4.12 9.96 25.33
C MET A 467 3.85 8.46 25.54
N VAL A 468 4.05 7.64 24.51
CA VAL A 468 3.81 6.18 24.63
C VAL A 468 4.81 5.51 25.58
N ARG A 469 6.00 6.09 25.74
CA ARG A 469 7.01 5.65 26.72
C ARG A 469 6.76 6.17 28.14
N GLY A 470 5.67 6.92 28.37
CA GLY A 470 5.32 7.46 29.69
C GLY A 470 6.22 8.59 30.20
N LYS A 471 7.12 9.14 29.35
CA LYS A 471 7.98 10.28 29.71
C LYS A 471 7.18 11.58 29.82
N ILE A 472 6.14 11.72 29.05
CA ILE A 472 5.17 12.81 29.10
C ILE A 472 3.76 12.26 29.04
N ASP A 473 2.79 12.99 29.60
CA ASP A 473 1.37 12.67 29.46
C ASP A 473 0.79 13.23 28.14
N GLU A 474 -0.43 12.86 27.82
CA GLU A 474 -1.14 13.25 26.59
C GLU A 474 -1.36 14.77 26.53
N ARG A 475 -1.60 15.41 27.67
CA ARG A 475 -1.78 16.85 27.78
C ARG A 475 -0.46 17.58 27.47
N LYS A 476 0.65 17.11 28.01
CA LYS A 476 1.98 17.67 27.74
C LYS A 476 2.37 17.47 26.29
N ALA A 477 2.12 16.29 25.71
CA ALA A 477 2.34 16.03 24.29
C ALA A 477 1.57 17.02 23.41
N SER A 478 0.28 17.21 23.65
CA SER A 478 -0.60 18.17 22.96
C SER A 478 -0.06 19.60 23.02
N ILE A 479 0.39 20.05 24.20
CA ILE A 479 0.96 21.39 24.41
C ILE A 479 2.29 21.53 23.67
N ASN A 480 3.17 20.56 23.79
CA ASN A 480 4.48 20.56 23.15
C ASN A 480 4.35 20.63 21.62
N ILE A 481 3.48 19.79 21.02
CA ILE A 481 3.21 19.80 19.58
C ILE A 481 2.81 21.21 19.13
N LYS A 482 1.86 21.85 19.83
CA LYS A 482 1.43 23.21 19.50
C LYS A 482 2.57 24.21 19.60
N SER A 483 3.28 24.23 20.72
CA SER A 483 4.32 25.21 20.97
C SER A 483 5.51 25.07 20.04
N GLN A 484 5.96 23.83 19.78
CA GLN A 484 7.07 23.56 18.87
C GLN A 484 6.72 23.89 17.42
N TRP A 485 5.49 23.62 16.98
CA TRP A 485 5.01 24.01 15.65
C TRP A 485 4.92 25.53 15.49
N THR A 486 4.32 26.23 16.48
CA THR A 486 4.19 27.68 16.44
C THR A 486 5.56 28.39 16.45
N ALA A 487 6.55 27.85 17.13
CA ALA A 487 7.91 28.40 17.15
C ALA A 487 8.66 28.23 15.80
N ARG A 488 8.21 27.33 14.91
CA ARG A 488 8.83 27.11 13.58
C ARG A 488 8.09 27.81 12.44
N ASN A 489 6.93 28.38 12.69
CA ASN A 489 6.09 29.13 11.74
C ASN A 489 5.99 30.61 12.10
#